data_b8c4d7091cbc08ebef443d63afdf2fdf
#
_entry.id   b8c4d7091cbc08ebef443d63afdf2fdf
#
_cell.length_a   1.000
_cell.length_b   1.000
_cell.length_c   1.000
_cell.angle_alpha   90.00
_cell.angle_beta   90.00
_cell.angle_gamma   90.00
#
_symmetry.space_group_name_H-M   'P 1'
#
loop_
_entity.id
_entity.type
_entity.pdbx_description
1 polymer ?
#
loop_
_entity_poly.entity_id
_entity_poly.type
_entity_poly.pdbx_seq_one_letter_code
_entity_poly.pdbx_strand_id
1 'polypeptide(L)'
;YESLPGYFIDGAFTLGENIGDLGGVEVAFHAYQLSLKGKPAPVIDGYTGEQRFFLAYAQAWRVHRRDDLALRLLKSDSHSPPRYRVNGIVRNIDAWYEAFNVGSDNALWLPAEERVKIW
;
A
#
# COMPACT_ATOMS: atom_id res chain seq x y z
N TYR A 1 -2.02 -14.55 -1.85
CA TYR A 1 -1.83 -14.28 -0.42
C TYR A 1 -2.88 -15.01 0.41
N GLU A 2 -2.47 -15.68 1.47
CA GLU A 2 -3.37 -16.25 2.47
C GLU A 2 -3.87 -15.15 3.41
N SER A 3 -5.18 -14.93 3.43
CA SER A 3 -5.81 -13.85 4.22
C SER A 3 -6.28 -14.34 5.59
N LEU A 4 -6.82 -15.53 5.64
CA LEU A 4 -7.21 -16.28 6.84
C LEU A 4 -6.72 -17.71 6.68
N PRO A 5 -6.52 -18.49 7.75
CA PRO A 5 -6.03 -19.87 7.65
C PRO A 5 -6.84 -20.69 6.64
N GLY A 6 -6.20 -21.15 5.57
CA GLY A 6 -6.81 -21.90 4.48
C GLY A 6 -7.62 -21.08 3.46
N TYR A 7 -7.69 -19.75 3.58
CA TYR A 7 -8.43 -18.87 2.67
C TYR A 7 -7.54 -17.85 1.99
N PHE A 8 -7.54 -17.85 0.68
CA PHE A 8 -6.65 -17.05 -0.17
C PHE A 8 -7.43 -15.94 -0.88
N ILE A 9 -6.73 -14.85 -1.17
CA ILE A 9 -7.25 -13.76 -2.01
C ILE A 9 -7.30 -14.26 -3.46
N ASP A 10 -8.44 -14.06 -4.11
CA ASP A 10 -8.55 -14.22 -5.56
C ASP A 10 -7.94 -13.01 -6.27
N GLY A 11 -6.73 -13.18 -6.81
CA GLY A 11 -6.00 -12.10 -7.47
C GLY A 11 -6.65 -11.62 -8.76
N ALA A 12 -7.35 -12.49 -9.48
CA ALA A 12 -8.08 -12.11 -10.70
C ALA A 12 -9.30 -11.25 -10.35
N PHE A 13 -10.05 -11.65 -9.32
CA PHE A 13 -11.22 -10.93 -8.84
C PHE A 13 -10.89 -9.54 -8.28
N THR A 14 -9.73 -9.40 -7.61
CA THR A 14 -9.34 -8.15 -6.97
C THR A 14 -8.42 -7.27 -7.82
N LEU A 15 -8.05 -7.70 -9.04
CA LEU A 15 -7.04 -7.05 -9.86
C LEU A 15 -7.36 -5.58 -10.18
N GLY A 16 -8.59 -5.28 -10.60
CA GLY A 16 -9.00 -3.93 -10.97
C GLY A 16 -8.85 -2.93 -9.83
N GLU A 17 -9.29 -3.34 -8.65
CA GLU A 17 -9.20 -2.51 -7.44
C GLU A 17 -7.76 -2.34 -6.94
N ASN A 18 -6.93 -3.37 -7.08
CA ASN A 18 -5.49 -3.28 -6.74
C ASN A 18 -4.74 -2.34 -7.70
N ILE A 19 -5.09 -2.34 -8.99
CA ILE A 19 -4.55 -1.38 -9.97
C ILE A 19 -4.98 0.05 -9.60
N GLY A 20 -6.25 0.23 -9.25
CA GLY A 20 -6.78 1.52 -8.79
C GLY A 20 -6.07 2.05 -7.55
N ASP A 21 -5.82 1.17 -6.57
CA ASP A 21 -5.07 1.54 -5.36
C ASP A 21 -3.63 1.96 -5.67
N LEU A 22 -2.91 1.18 -6.50
CA LEU A 22 -1.53 1.48 -6.84
C LEU A 22 -1.42 2.82 -7.57
N GLY A 23 -2.18 3.01 -8.64
CA GLY A 23 -2.19 4.26 -9.40
C GLY A 23 -2.66 5.44 -8.54
N GLY A 24 -3.67 5.24 -7.70
CA GLY A 24 -4.18 6.26 -6.78
C GLY A 24 -3.13 6.75 -5.78
N VAL A 25 -2.36 5.84 -5.19
CA VAL A 25 -1.28 6.21 -4.26
C VAL A 25 -0.14 6.92 -4.98
N GLU A 26 0.28 6.46 -6.17
CA GLU A 26 1.34 7.10 -6.96
C GLU A 26 0.94 8.53 -7.36
N VAL A 27 -0.27 8.73 -7.88
CA VAL A 27 -0.79 10.07 -8.24
C VAL A 27 -0.89 10.97 -6.99
N ALA A 28 -1.40 10.45 -5.88
CA ALA A 28 -1.52 11.22 -4.64
C ALA A 28 -0.14 11.61 -4.08
N PHE A 29 0.84 10.71 -4.15
CA PHE A 29 2.22 11.01 -3.74
C PHE A 29 2.85 12.09 -4.63
N HIS A 30 2.67 11.99 -5.94
CA HIS A 30 3.13 13.00 -6.87
C HIS A 30 2.48 14.37 -6.60
N ALA A 31 1.17 14.40 -6.39
CA ALA A 31 0.44 15.63 -6.03
C ALA A 31 0.96 16.22 -4.70
N TYR A 32 1.24 15.36 -3.71
CA TYR A 32 1.87 15.79 -2.46
C TYR A 32 3.23 16.46 -2.72
N GLN A 33 4.10 15.85 -3.53
CA GLN A 33 5.41 16.45 -3.86
C GLN A 33 5.25 17.81 -4.57
N LEU A 34 4.32 17.93 -5.53
CA LEU A 34 4.02 19.19 -6.20
C LEU A 34 3.54 20.28 -5.21
N SER A 35 2.76 19.90 -4.20
CA SER A 35 2.25 20.81 -3.18
C SER A 35 3.37 21.50 -2.36
N LEU A 36 4.50 20.84 -2.24
CA LEU A 36 5.68 21.37 -1.53
C LEU A 36 6.40 22.49 -2.29
N LYS A 37 6.11 22.66 -3.59
CA LYS A 37 6.70 23.71 -4.46
C LYS A 37 8.23 23.75 -4.38
N GLY A 38 8.84 22.56 -4.39
CA GLY A 38 10.30 22.39 -4.30
C GLY A 38 10.93 22.64 -2.93
N LYS A 39 10.13 22.86 -1.89
CA LYS A 39 10.61 23.01 -0.52
C LYS A 39 10.56 21.67 0.22
N PRO A 40 11.52 21.39 1.10
CA PRO A 40 11.43 20.18 1.93
C PRO A 40 10.25 20.27 2.89
N ALA A 41 9.56 19.15 3.07
CA ALA A 41 8.54 19.05 4.11
C ALA A 41 9.19 19.07 5.51
N PRO A 42 8.53 19.66 6.53
CA PRO A 42 9.04 19.62 7.89
C PRO A 42 9.07 18.17 8.42
N VAL A 43 10.07 17.85 9.21
CA VAL A 43 10.08 16.64 10.03
C VAL A 43 9.14 16.90 11.23
N ILE A 44 8.18 16.00 11.45
CA ILE A 44 7.21 16.10 12.55
C ILE A 44 7.21 14.76 13.28
N ASP A 45 7.35 14.78 14.59
CA ASP A 45 7.43 13.60 15.46
C ASP A 45 8.49 12.57 15.01
N GLY A 46 9.61 13.06 14.43
CA GLY A 46 10.69 12.23 13.94
C GLY A 46 10.46 11.63 12.54
N TYR A 47 9.32 11.91 11.88
CA TYR A 47 9.00 11.40 10.56
C TYR A 47 9.17 12.47 9.48
N THR A 48 9.78 12.08 8.34
CA THR A 48 9.84 12.93 7.14
C THR A 48 8.43 13.10 6.55
N GLY A 49 8.29 14.02 5.60
CA GLY A 49 7.02 14.20 4.91
C GLY A 49 6.57 12.97 4.13
N GLU A 50 7.50 12.32 3.44
CA GLU A 50 7.27 11.09 2.68
C GLU A 50 6.84 9.93 3.60
N GLN A 51 7.54 9.77 4.72
CA GLN A 51 7.14 8.76 5.74
C GLN A 51 5.73 9.02 6.25
N ARG A 52 5.39 10.27 6.58
CA ARG A 52 4.03 10.62 7.04
C ARG A 52 2.98 10.36 5.98
N PHE A 53 3.27 10.60 4.69
CA PHE A 53 2.35 10.29 3.60
C PHE A 53 1.99 8.80 3.60
N PHE A 54 2.97 7.92 3.58
CA PHE A 54 2.71 6.46 3.58
C PHE A 54 2.09 5.97 4.89
N LEU A 55 2.48 6.52 6.03
CA LEU A 55 1.85 6.19 7.32
C LEU A 55 0.39 6.64 7.35
N ALA A 56 0.04 7.80 6.82
CA ALA A 56 -1.34 8.27 6.73
C ALA A 56 -2.19 7.36 5.82
N TYR A 57 -1.64 6.95 4.68
CA TYR A 57 -2.28 5.95 3.82
C TYR A 57 -2.55 4.64 4.57
N ALA A 58 -1.55 4.11 5.28
CA ALA A 58 -1.70 2.90 6.07
C ALA A 58 -2.74 3.04 7.19
N GLN A 59 -2.79 4.20 7.85
CA GLN A 59 -3.78 4.49 8.90
C GLN A 59 -5.22 4.50 8.36
N ALA A 60 -5.45 4.98 7.13
CA ALA A 60 -6.76 4.98 6.50
C ALA A 60 -7.33 3.56 6.33
N TRP A 61 -6.45 2.56 6.18
CA TRP A 61 -6.83 1.14 6.04
C TRP A 61 -6.75 0.36 7.36
N ARG A 62 -6.52 1.00 8.47
CA ARG A 62 -6.42 0.36 9.78
C ARG A 62 -7.79 -0.06 10.30
N VAL A 63 -8.19 -1.27 9.93
CA VAL A 63 -9.49 -1.86 10.25
C VAL A 63 -9.32 -3.17 11.01
N HIS A 64 -10.16 -3.39 12.01
CA HIS A 64 -10.33 -4.68 12.67
C HIS A 64 -11.71 -5.25 12.32
N ARG A 65 -11.75 -6.49 11.85
CA ARG A 65 -12.99 -7.19 11.44
C ARG A 65 -13.08 -8.52 12.17
N ARG A 66 -14.30 -8.96 12.45
CA ARG A 66 -14.55 -10.35 12.88
C ARG A 66 -14.28 -11.31 11.72
N ASP A 67 -13.79 -12.50 12.02
CA ASP A 67 -13.40 -13.48 11.01
C ASP A 67 -14.54 -13.86 10.07
N ASP A 68 -15.77 -14.03 10.58
CA ASP A 68 -16.96 -14.32 9.76
C ASP A 68 -17.22 -13.25 8.70
N LEU A 69 -17.09 -11.98 9.08
CA LEU A 69 -17.23 -10.86 8.14
C LEU A 69 -16.05 -10.83 7.15
N ALA A 70 -14.84 -11.03 7.63
CA ALA A 70 -13.63 -11.05 6.79
C ALA A 70 -13.74 -12.17 5.74
N LEU A 71 -14.16 -13.38 6.13
CA LEU A 71 -14.38 -14.51 5.22
C LEU A 71 -15.48 -14.24 4.19
N ARG A 72 -16.60 -13.65 4.61
CA ARG A 72 -17.67 -13.28 3.70
C ARG A 72 -17.18 -12.27 2.65
N LEU A 73 -16.50 -11.23 3.08
CA LEU A 73 -15.97 -10.19 2.18
C LEU A 73 -14.90 -10.76 1.25
N LEU A 74 -14.05 -11.65 1.71
CA LEU A 74 -13.05 -12.31 0.87
C LEU A 74 -13.66 -13.03 -0.34
N LYS A 75 -14.92 -13.49 -0.22
CA LYS A 75 -15.63 -14.22 -1.27
C LYS A 75 -16.54 -13.33 -2.14
N SER A 76 -16.91 -12.14 -1.67
CA SER A 76 -17.97 -11.33 -2.30
C SER A 76 -17.55 -9.89 -2.63
N ASP A 77 -16.44 -9.41 -2.09
CA ASP A 77 -15.93 -8.04 -2.29
C ASP A 77 -14.76 -8.09 -3.28
N SER A 78 -14.81 -7.31 -4.35
CA SER A 78 -13.74 -7.18 -5.33
C SER A 78 -12.49 -6.48 -4.79
N HIS A 79 -12.56 -5.93 -3.58
CA HIS A 79 -11.41 -5.31 -2.93
C HIS A 79 -10.60 -6.33 -2.13
N SER A 80 -9.29 -6.23 -2.22
CA SER A 80 -8.39 -6.95 -1.31
C SER A 80 -8.64 -6.53 0.14
N PRO A 81 -8.44 -7.43 1.13
CA PRO A 81 -8.55 -7.05 2.54
C PRO A 81 -7.59 -5.90 2.89
N PRO A 82 -7.95 -5.01 3.84
CA PRO A 82 -7.22 -3.77 4.13
C PRO A 82 -5.71 -3.89 4.30
N ARG A 83 -5.23 -4.96 4.96
CA ARG A 83 -3.80 -5.25 5.10
C ARG A 83 -3.08 -5.34 3.74
N TYR A 84 -3.73 -5.92 2.74
CA TYR A 84 -3.14 -6.14 1.42
C TYR A 84 -3.28 -4.92 0.52
N ARG A 85 -4.30 -4.09 0.75
CA ARG A 85 -4.43 -2.77 0.11
C ARG A 85 -3.31 -1.81 0.53
N VAL A 86 -2.66 -2.04 1.68
CA VAL A 86 -1.45 -1.32 2.07
C VAL A 86 -0.21 -2.09 1.62
N ASN A 87 0.04 -3.26 2.19
CA ASN A 87 1.30 -3.97 2.04
C ASN A 87 1.53 -4.47 0.60
N GLY A 88 0.48 -4.89 -0.08
CA GLY A 88 0.55 -5.31 -1.49
C GLY A 88 0.81 -4.14 -2.44
N ILE A 89 0.39 -2.93 -2.08
CA ILE A 89 0.54 -1.72 -2.89
C ILE A 89 1.90 -1.08 -2.66
N VAL A 90 2.26 -0.73 -1.42
CA VAL A 90 3.49 0.03 -1.14
C VAL A 90 4.77 -0.67 -1.59
N ARG A 91 4.78 -2.01 -1.61
CA ARG A 91 5.91 -2.80 -2.09
C ARG A 91 6.22 -2.65 -3.59
N ASN A 92 5.35 -1.98 -4.34
CA ASN A 92 5.57 -1.65 -5.76
C ASN A 92 6.06 -0.20 -5.96
N ILE A 93 6.08 0.64 -4.92
CA ILE A 93 6.32 2.08 -5.01
C ILE A 93 7.75 2.41 -4.57
N ASP A 94 8.60 2.83 -5.50
CA ASP A 94 10.01 3.12 -5.23
C ASP A 94 10.19 4.16 -4.12
N ALA A 95 9.38 5.21 -4.10
CA ALA A 95 9.41 6.26 -3.07
C ALA A 95 9.16 5.72 -1.64
N TRP A 96 8.42 4.61 -1.49
CA TRP A 96 8.25 3.97 -0.20
C TRP A 96 9.55 3.30 0.27
N TYR A 97 10.28 2.65 -0.65
CA TYR A 97 11.60 2.08 -0.34
C TYR A 97 12.59 3.15 0.12
N GLU A 98 12.60 4.28 -0.58
CA GLU A 98 13.45 5.42 -0.24
C GLU A 98 13.06 6.02 1.12
N ALA A 99 11.77 6.27 1.36
CA ALA A 99 11.28 6.88 2.59
C ALA A 99 11.62 6.08 3.85
N PHE A 100 11.62 4.74 3.76
CA PHE A 100 11.83 3.85 4.91
C PHE A 100 13.16 3.07 4.85
N ASN A 101 14.01 3.36 3.85
CA ASN A 101 15.28 2.66 3.62
C ASN A 101 15.09 1.13 3.62
N VAL A 102 14.12 0.64 2.83
CA VAL A 102 13.71 -0.77 2.81
C VAL A 102 14.72 -1.59 1.99
N GLY A 103 15.39 -2.52 2.64
CA GLY A 103 16.34 -3.46 2.05
C GLY A 103 15.76 -4.85 1.81
N SER A 104 16.57 -5.72 1.22
CA SER A 104 16.20 -7.10 0.86
C SER A 104 15.93 -8.02 2.05
N ASP A 105 16.25 -7.61 3.25
CA ASP A 105 15.92 -8.26 4.51
C ASP A 105 14.49 -8.01 5.00
N ASN A 106 13.78 -7.08 4.37
CA ASN A 106 12.40 -6.76 4.72
C ASN A 106 11.40 -7.70 4.02
N ALA A 107 10.41 -8.19 4.76
CA ALA A 107 9.40 -9.14 4.24
C ALA A 107 8.53 -8.58 3.10
N LEU A 108 8.44 -7.25 2.95
CA LEU A 108 7.70 -6.60 1.86
C LEU A 108 8.60 -6.25 0.67
N TRP A 109 9.90 -6.49 0.77
CA TRP A 109 10.82 -6.16 -0.30
C TRP A 109 10.50 -6.94 -1.59
N LEU A 110 10.60 -6.25 -2.73
CA LEU A 110 10.61 -6.82 -4.08
C LEU A 110 11.79 -6.26 -4.84
N PRO A 111 12.48 -7.06 -5.67
CA PRO A 111 13.44 -6.53 -6.62
C PRO A 111 12.75 -5.53 -7.57
N ALA A 112 13.50 -4.53 -8.04
CA ALA A 112 12.92 -3.43 -8.81
C ALA A 112 12.21 -3.90 -10.10
N GLU A 113 12.74 -4.93 -10.73
CA GLU A 113 12.19 -5.55 -11.95
C GLU A 113 10.88 -6.31 -11.71
N GLU A 114 10.55 -6.65 -10.48
CA GLU A 114 9.30 -7.31 -10.11
C GLU A 114 8.20 -6.32 -9.64
N ARG A 115 8.57 -5.05 -9.46
CA ARG A 115 7.61 -4.01 -9.04
C ARG A 115 6.70 -3.65 -10.19
N VAL A 116 5.41 -3.71 -9.95
CA VAL A 116 4.40 -3.31 -10.94
C VAL A 116 4.45 -1.80 -11.13
N LYS A 117 4.51 -1.35 -12.37
CA LYS A 117 4.40 0.05 -12.80
C LYS A 117 3.14 0.22 -13.63
N ILE A 118 2.34 1.24 -13.32
CA ILE A 118 1.10 1.53 -14.06
C ILE A 118 1.38 2.51 -15.22
N TRP A 119 2.29 3.46 -15.02
CA TRP A 119 2.78 4.46 -16.00
C TRP A 119 4.25 4.77 -15.83
#